data_dd8b6190e08424d6cf4238115889a1c4
#
_entry.id   dd8b6190e08424d6cf4238115889a1c4
#
_cell.length_a   1.000
_cell.length_b   1.000
_cell.length_c   1.000
_cell.angle_alpha   90.00
_cell.angle_beta   90.00
_cell.angle_gamma   90.00
#
_symmetry.space_group_name_H-M   'P 1'
#
loop_
_entity.id
_entity.type
_entity.pdbx_description
1 polymer ?
#
loop_
_entity_poly.entity_id
_entity_poly.type
_entity_poly.pdbx_seq_one_letter_code
_entity_poly.pdbx_strand_id
1 'polypeptide(L)'
;RALVVNRTRELIELQNKPVDAETLNLLPRLKVRDLDPRPPYHQVQVGDLAGRQLLVSELPTNGIIYRHFGLDCAMLPARLLPCLDLFGTIITEIGTDTKDYMQFARELGMYTGGFSNSFNTYTRLGDTSEGCRPIAWFHLKALSTFLDRALSLAGEVFGSVSFANRQRIREIVLREFAWAEHSVQSEGYSLAASRVFAQLSLAGRYNEYVNGATSYLHLKELALDYDRREEDFLRVLEELRDLLFRKEALLLSVTGSAADISAFQQRAGTVVEGLAPGPVSAVVPEFSSFAPNQGLCTSAEVVYNVQGCRLFADPGQYNGHFEVLKTWISRDYLWNTVRQMGGAYGCFVQFNHLTGNFGLVSYRDPHISRTYAAYDDLPGQIRALDLSPQAMEQLILGTYGSLDPLQAPAAKG
;
A
#
# COMPACT_ATOMS: atom_id res chain seq x y z
N ARG A 1 -1.05 -36.47 -34.01
CA ARG A 1 -0.73 -35.17 -34.61
C ARG A 1 -1.94 -34.60 -35.36
N ALA A 2 -2.59 -35.33 -36.30
CA ALA A 2 -3.72 -34.86 -37.07
C ALA A 2 -4.95 -34.42 -36.17
N LEU A 3 -5.25 -35.20 -35.13
CA LEU A 3 -6.29 -34.84 -34.14
C LEU A 3 -6.03 -33.50 -33.42
N VAL A 4 -4.78 -33.24 -33.01
CA VAL A 4 -4.41 -32.00 -32.36
C VAL A 4 -4.55 -30.82 -33.33
N VAL A 5 -4.05 -30.98 -34.57
CA VAL A 5 -4.17 -29.94 -35.61
C VAL A 5 -5.63 -29.57 -35.88
N ASN A 6 -6.51 -30.60 -36.04
CA ASN A 6 -7.95 -30.35 -36.31
C ASN A 6 -8.62 -29.65 -35.14
N ARG A 7 -8.39 -30.09 -33.88
CA ARG A 7 -8.94 -29.41 -32.68
C ARG A 7 -8.43 -27.98 -32.54
N THR A 8 -7.15 -27.74 -32.84
CA THR A 8 -6.60 -26.37 -32.81
C THR A 8 -7.27 -25.49 -33.87
N ARG A 9 -7.53 -26.04 -35.08
CA ARG A 9 -8.21 -25.29 -36.13
C ARG A 9 -9.64 -24.97 -35.76
N GLU A 10 -10.40 -25.96 -35.25
CA GLU A 10 -11.76 -25.77 -34.74
C GLU A 10 -11.82 -24.72 -33.62
N LEU A 11 -10.82 -24.73 -32.70
CA LEU A 11 -10.73 -23.74 -31.63
C LEU A 11 -10.46 -22.33 -32.18
N ILE A 12 -9.57 -22.20 -33.15
CA ILE A 12 -9.26 -20.91 -33.80
C ILE A 12 -10.50 -20.38 -34.53
N GLU A 13 -11.21 -21.25 -35.25
CA GLU A 13 -12.47 -20.88 -35.92
C GLU A 13 -13.56 -20.43 -34.94
N LEU A 14 -13.70 -21.15 -33.81
CA LEU A 14 -14.62 -20.77 -32.73
C LEU A 14 -14.25 -19.44 -32.09
N GLN A 15 -12.97 -19.21 -31.82
CA GLN A 15 -12.49 -17.95 -31.22
C GLN A 15 -12.66 -16.74 -32.15
N ASN A 16 -12.52 -16.93 -33.45
CA ASN A 16 -12.65 -15.88 -34.45
C ASN A 16 -14.10 -15.68 -34.93
N LYS A 17 -15.03 -16.56 -34.53
CA LYS A 17 -16.44 -16.43 -34.92
C LYS A 17 -17.04 -15.20 -34.22
N PRO A 18 -17.51 -14.19 -34.99
CA PRO A 18 -18.18 -13.05 -34.40
C PRO A 18 -19.45 -13.51 -33.69
N VAL A 19 -19.67 -13.03 -32.49
CA VAL A 19 -20.92 -13.25 -31.75
C VAL A 19 -22.00 -12.42 -32.44
N ASP A 20 -23.11 -13.06 -32.78
CA ASP A 20 -24.22 -12.36 -33.43
C ASP A 20 -24.88 -11.33 -32.49
N ALA A 21 -25.52 -10.33 -33.09
CA ALA A 21 -26.13 -9.23 -32.34
C ALA A 21 -27.27 -9.69 -31.42
N GLU A 22 -27.96 -10.77 -31.78
CA GLU A 22 -29.08 -11.32 -31.01
C GLU A 22 -28.55 -11.95 -29.71
N THR A 23 -27.51 -12.76 -29.82
CA THR A 23 -26.81 -13.34 -28.66
C THR A 23 -26.22 -12.25 -27.75
N LEU A 24 -25.60 -11.20 -28.33
CA LEU A 24 -25.07 -10.08 -27.56
C LEU A 24 -26.18 -9.30 -26.83
N ASN A 25 -27.38 -9.23 -27.35
CA ASN A 25 -28.50 -8.54 -26.71
C ASN A 25 -29.14 -9.32 -25.57
N LEU A 26 -28.83 -10.61 -25.40
CA LEU A 26 -29.23 -11.39 -24.23
C LEU A 26 -28.42 -11.02 -22.96
N LEU A 27 -27.24 -10.42 -23.12
CA LEU A 27 -26.44 -9.96 -22.00
C LEU A 27 -27.04 -8.68 -21.42
N PRO A 28 -27.22 -8.60 -20.07
CA PRO A 28 -27.63 -7.35 -19.44
C PRO A 28 -26.57 -6.27 -19.70
N ARG A 29 -27.01 -5.14 -20.26
CA ARG A 29 -26.13 -4.01 -20.57
C ARG A 29 -26.44 -2.86 -19.65
N LEU A 30 -25.50 -2.52 -18.79
CA LEU A 30 -25.51 -1.25 -18.10
C LEU A 30 -25.19 -0.12 -19.08
N LYS A 31 -25.78 1.04 -18.84
CA LYS A 31 -25.46 2.30 -19.51
C LYS A 31 -24.94 3.30 -18.48
N VAL A 32 -24.20 4.28 -18.92
CA VAL A 32 -23.70 5.34 -18.02
C VAL A 32 -24.84 6.02 -17.26
N ARG A 33 -26.00 6.19 -17.86
CA ARG A 33 -27.20 6.76 -17.21
C ARG A 33 -27.77 5.91 -16.06
N ASP A 34 -27.43 4.62 -16.02
CA ASP A 34 -27.90 3.67 -15.01
C ASP A 34 -26.99 3.69 -13.75
N LEU A 35 -25.86 4.39 -13.83
CA LEU A 35 -24.93 4.57 -12.71
C LEU A 35 -25.43 5.69 -11.80
N ASP A 36 -25.28 5.49 -10.47
CA ASP A 36 -25.47 6.58 -9.54
C ASP A 36 -24.26 7.55 -9.67
N PRO A 37 -24.48 8.83 -10.03
CA PRO A 37 -23.41 9.79 -10.11
C PRO A 37 -22.79 10.16 -8.74
N ARG A 38 -23.42 9.72 -7.65
CA ARG A 38 -22.94 9.94 -6.28
C ARG A 38 -22.25 8.66 -5.81
N PRO A 39 -20.93 8.73 -5.55
CA PRO A 39 -20.25 7.57 -4.97
C PRO A 39 -20.85 7.25 -3.59
N PRO A 40 -20.96 5.97 -3.21
CA PRO A 40 -21.36 5.62 -1.86
C PRO A 40 -20.34 6.20 -0.89
N TYR A 41 -20.79 7.16 -0.08
CA TYR A 41 -19.95 7.82 0.90
C TYR A 41 -20.13 7.15 2.26
N HIS A 42 -19.05 6.61 2.81
CA HIS A 42 -19.03 6.15 4.19
C HIS A 42 -18.58 7.32 5.10
N GLN A 43 -19.46 7.71 6.01
CA GLN A 43 -19.17 8.81 6.94
C GLN A 43 -18.26 8.30 8.06
N VAL A 44 -17.04 8.84 8.14
CA VAL A 44 -16.15 8.68 9.28
C VAL A 44 -16.43 9.81 10.27
N GLN A 45 -16.77 9.46 11.50
CA GLN A 45 -16.94 10.43 12.59
C GLN A 45 -15.59 10.70 13.24
N VAL A 46 -15.33 11.96 13.58
CA VAL A 46 -14.12 12.37 14.29
C VAL A 46 -14.46 12.70 15.72
N GLY A 47 -13.85 11.98 16.65
CA GLY A 47 -14.03 12.16 18.09
C GLY A 47 -12.70 12.36 18.82
N ASP A 48 -12.78 12.32 20.13
CA ASP A 48 -11.64 12.37 21.05
C ASP A 48 -11.65 11.16 21.99
N LEU A 49 -10.47 10.60 22.24
CA LEU A 49 -10.25 9.56 23.25
C LEU A 49 -8.98 9.89 24.05
N ALA A 50 -9.16 10.24 25.31
CA ALA A 50 -8.06 10.62 26.22
C ALA A 50 -7.12 11.71 25.64
N GLY A 51 -7.70 12.72 24.96
CA GLY A 51 -7.01 13.83 24.33
C GLY A 51 -6.36 13.46 22.98
N ARG A 52 -6.75 12.34 22.38
CA ARG A 52 -6.25 11.90 21.07
C ARG A 52 -7.38 11.79 20.05
N GLN A 53 -7.06 12.13 18.80
CA GLN A 53 -8.03 12.03 17.71
C GLN A 53 -8.45 10.57 17.52
N LEU A 54 -9.77 10.34 17.49
CA LEU A 54 -10.38 9.04 17.22
C LEU A 54 -11.23 9.15 15.94
N LEU A 55 -10.91 8.31 14.95
CA LEU A 55 -11.74 8.10 13.77
C LEU A 55 -12.69 6.94 14.03
N VAL A 56 -13.98 7.15 13.81
CA VAL A 56 -15.03 6.18 14.11
C VAL A 56 -15.81 5.84 12.85
N SER A 57 -15.85 4.56 12.52
CA SER A 57 -16.61 4.00 11.40
C SER A 57 -17.63 2.99 11.92
N GLU A 58 -18.91 3.39 11.97
CA GLU A 58 -19.98 2.49 12.38
C GLU A 58 -20.44 1.63 11.19
N LEU A 59 -20.18 0.33 11.27
CA LEU A 59 -20.50 -0.66 10.22
C LEU A 59 -20.92 -1.99 10.83
N PRO A 60 -21.77 -2.78 10.15
CA PRO A 60 -22.07 -4.15 10.55
C PRO A 60 -20.83 -5.03 10.32
N THR A 61 -20.24 -5.53 11.41
CA THR A 61 -18.99 -6.30 11.40
C THR A 61 -19.13 -7.70 11.94
N ASN A 62 -20.35 -8.15 12.24
CA ASN A 62 -20.64 -9.48 12.79
C ASN A 62 -19.82 -9.84 14.05
N GLY A 63 -19.66 -8.87 14.98
CA GLY A 63 -18.94 -9.06 16.23
C GLY A 63 -17.42 -9.01 16.11
N ILE A 64 -16.88 -8.53 15.00
CA ILE A 64 -15.44 -8.25 14.86
C ILE A 64 -15.22 -6.75 15.04
N ILE A 65 -14.27 -6.37 15.87
CA ILE A 65 -13.82 -4.99 16.01
C ILE A 65 -12.48 -4.83 15.30
N TYR A 66 -12.40 -3.87 14.38
CA TYR A 66 -11.15 -3.45 13.74
C TYR A 66 -10.65 -2.18 14.42
N ARG A 67 -9.41 -2.19 14.85
CA ARG A 67 -8.76 -1.10 15.57
C ARG A 67 -7.42 -0.82 14.94
N HIS A 68 -7.16 0.45 14.72
CA HIS A 68 -5.91 0.89 14.13
C HIS A 68 -5.28 1.95 15.02
N PHE A 69 -4.01 1.77 15.31
CA PHE A 69 -3.17 2.69 16.06
C PHE A 69 -2.20 3.33 15.08
N GLY A 70 -2.44 4.58 14.72
CA GLY A 70 -1.56 5.32 13.82
C GLY A 70 -0.56 6.15 14.62
N LEU A 71 0.72 5.99 14.29
CA LEU A 71 1.80 6.77 14.88
C LEU A 71 2.33 7.75 13.84
N ASP A 72 2.27 9.04 14.12
CA ASP A 72 2.77 10.09 13.25
C ASP A 72 4.30 9.99 13.16
N CYS A 73 4.81 9.83 11.94
CA CYS A 73 6.22 9.66 11.66
C CYS A 73 6.91 10.96 11.22
N ALA A 74 6.21 12.10 11.25
CA ALA A 74 6.78 13.38 10.81
C ALA A 74 7.98 13.85 11.64
N MET A 75 8.16 13.30 12.86
CA MET A 75 9.32 13.59 13.69
C MET A 75 10.55 12.73 13.38
N LEU A 76 10.42 11.71 12.53
CA LEU A 76 11.51 10.78 12.26
C LEU A 76 12.53 11.40 11.30
N PRO A 77 13.83 11.41 11.64
CA PRO A 77 14.86 11.76 10.68
C PRO A 77 14.98 10.70 9.58
N ALA A 78 15.34 11.12 8.36
CA ALA A 78 15.38 10.25 7.19
C ALA A 78 16.20 8.95 7.40
N ARG A 79 17.25 8.97 8.22
CA ARG A 79 18.11 7.81 8.52
C ARG A 79 17.39 6.65 9.22
N LEU A 80 16.29 6.92 9.92
CA LEU A 80 15.50 5.89 10.63
C LEU A 80 14.42 5.26 9.75
N LEU A 81 13.98 5.96 8.72
CA LEU A 81 12.87 5.50 7.86
C LEU A 81 13.11 4.13 7.22
N PRO A 82 14.33 3.77 6.76
CA PRO A 82 14.57 2.44 6.17
C PRO A 82 14.35 1.27 7.13
N CYS A 83 14.39 1.52 8.44
CA CYS A 83 14.15 0.50 9.46
C CYS A 83 12.70 0.43 9.93
N LEU A 84 11.83 1.36 9.50
CA LEU A 84 10.52 1.56 10.11
C LEU A 84 9.58 0.35 9.91
N ASP A 85 9.52 -0.22 8.73
CA ASP A 85 8.69 -1.40 8.44
C ASP A 85 9.20 -2.63 9.20
N LEU A 86 10.52 -2.86 9.18
CA LEU A 86 11.16 -3.93 9.94
C LEU A 86 10.95 -3.76 11.45
N PHE A 87 11.02 -2.53 11.98
CA PHE A 87 10.70 -2.22 13.37
C PHE A 87 9.26 -2.64 13.69
N GLY A 88 8.29 -2.28 12.84
CA GLY A 88 6.89 -2.67 13.00
C GLY A 88 6.70 -4.18 13.07
N THR A 89 7.39 -4.93 12.20
CA THR A 89 7.38 -6.39 12.22
C THR A 89 8.00 -6.95 13.50
N ILE A 90 9.16 -6.45 13.91
CA ILE A 90 9.86 -6.92 15.11
C ILE A 90 8.99 -6.74 16.35
N ILE A 91 8.41 -5.57 16.59
CA ILE A 91 7.66 -5.30 17.83
C ILE A 91 6.37 -6.11 17.95
N THR A 92 5.82 -6.58 16.84
CA THR A 92 4.63 -7.45 16.85
C THR A 92 4.97 -8.94 17.04
N GLU A 93 6.27 -9.31 17.01
CA GLU A 93 6.71 -10.72 17.06
C GLU A 93 7.74 -11.05 18.14
N ILE A 94 8.31 -10.07 18.83
CA ILE A 94 9.45 -10.31 19.72
C ILE A 94 9.07 -10.64 21.17
N GLY A 95 7.91 -10.19 21.61
CA GLY A 95 7.48 -10.31 23.00
C GLY A 95 7.68 -9.01 23.79
N THR A 96 7.53 -9.09 25.10
CA THR A 96 7.53 -7.96 26.03
C THR A 96 8.42 -8.26 27.24
N ASP A 97 8.59 -7.31 28.14
CA ASP A 97 9.34 -7.51 29.38
C ASP A 97 8.77 -8.63 30.28
N THR A 98 7.47 -8.93 30.11
CA THR A 98 6.76 -9.93 30.94
C THR A 98 6.47 -11.24 30.23
N LYS A 99 6.61 -11.31 28.90
CA LYS A 99 6.29 -12.47 28.08
C LYS A 99 7.37 -12.70 27.03
N ASP A 100 7.82 -13.93 26.92
CA ASP A 100 8.63 -14.32 25.78
C ASP A 100 7.82 -14.29 24.47
N TYR A 101 8.51 -14.35 23.34
CA TYR A 101 7.87 -14.25 22.02
C TYR A 101 6.89 -15.40 21.74
N MET A 102 7.10 -16.60 22.29
CA MET A 102 6.20 -17.75 22.09
C MET A 102 4.90 -17.58 22.89
N GLN A 103 5.02 -17.11 24.13
CA GLN A 103 3.85 -16.80 24.98
C GLN A 103 3.03 -15.67 24.36
N PHE A 104 3.72 -14.61 23.91
CA PHE A 104 3.07 -13.47 23.28
C PHE A 104 2.36 -13.86 21.97
N ALA A 105 3.01 -14.59 21.08
CA ALA A 105 2.42 -15.08 19.82
C ALA A 105 1.23 -16.01 20.07
N ARG A 106 1.29 -16.88 21.09
CA ARG A 106 0.17 -17.74 21.49
C ARG A 106 -1.05 -16.92 21.93
N GLU A 107 -0.85 -15.91 22.75
CA GLU A 107 -1.95 -15.06 23.21
C GLU A 107 -2.52 -14.21 22.07
N LEU A 108 -1.69 -13.64 21.20
CA LEU A 108 -2.16 -12.99 19.98
C LEU A 108 -3.03 -13.94 19.14
N GLY A 109 -2.60 -15.18 18.93
CA GLY A 109 -3.36 -16.17 18.16
C GLY A 109 -4.67 -16.60 18.84
N MET A 110 -4.74 -16.60 20.18
CA MET A 110 -5.97 -16.96 20.90
C MET A 110 -7.00 -15.83 20.98
N TYR A 111 -6.56 -14.58 21.11
CA TYR A 111 -7.45 -13.46 21.45
C TYR A 111 -7.60 -12.44 20.34
N THR A 112 -6.86 -12.58 19.24
CA THR A 112 -6.93 -11.66 18.11
C THR A 112 -7.06 -12.41 16.79
N GLY A 113 -7.53 -11.72 15.75
CA GLY A 113 -7.48 -12.19 14.38
C GLY A 113 -6.22 -11.75 13.62
N GLY A 114 -5.25 -11.16 14.35
CA GLY A 114 -3.97 -10.69 13.86
C GLY A 114 -3.61 -9.30 14.37
N PHE A 115 -2.31 -9.06 14.50
CA PHE A 115 -1.70 -7.78 14.78
C PHE A 115 -0.60 -7.56 13.76
N SER A 116 -0.72 -6.53 12.93
CA SER A 116 0.18 -6.26 11.82
C SER A 116 0.47 -4.76 11.71
N ASN A 117 1.50 -4.41 10.94
CA ASN A 117 1.85 -3.02 10.65
C ASN A 117 1.69 -2.70 9.16
N SER A 118 1.57 -1.42 8.86
CA SER A 118 1.72 -0.84 7.53
C SER A 118 2.19 0.60 7.63
N PHE A 119 2.70 1.14 6.54
CA PHE A 119 3.08 2.54 6.44
C PHE A 119 2.32 3.21 5.30
N ASN A 120 1.72 4.36 5.58
CA ASN A 120 1.00 5.15 4.58
C ASN A 120 1.35 6.62 4.68
N THR A 121 1.27 7.30 3.55
CA THR A 121 1.40 8.76 3.45
C THR A 121 0.08 9.36 3.03
N TYR A 122 -0.34 10.41 3.72
CA TYR A 122 -1.60 11.11 3.46
C TYR A 122 -1.32 12.51 2.96
N THR A 123 -1.85 12.85 1.79
CA THR A 123 -1.80 14.19 1.20
C THR A 123 -3.15 14.84 1.38
N ARG A 124 -3.17 16.09 1.86
CA ARG A 124 -4.41 16.83 2.08
C ARG A 124 -4.92 17.41 0.76
N LEU A 125 -6.19 17.22 0.46
CA LEU A 125 -6.83 17.87 -0.67
C LEU A 125 -6.85 19.39 -0.45
N GLY A 126 -6.45 20.16 -1.46
CA GLY A 126 -6.36 21.63 -1.40
C GLY A 126 -5.10 22.18 -0.72
N ASP A 127 -4.19 21.34 -0.26
CA ASP A 127 -2.87 21.76 0.20
C ASP A 127 -1.93 21.85 -1.00
N THR A 128 -1.62 23.08 -1.43
CA THR A 128 -0.69 23.35 -2.53
C THR A 128 0.77 23.18 -2.11
N SER A 129 1.03 23.06 -0.81
CA SER A 129 2.34 22.68 -0.31
C SER A 129 2.60 21.19 -0.60
N GLU A 130 3.85 20.79 -0.77
CA GLU A 130 4.25 19.38 -0.88
C GLU A 130 4.01 18.61 0.44
N GLY A 131 3.02 19.04 1.24
CA GLY A 131 2.72 18.47 2.54
C GLY A 131 2.19 17.05 2.43
N CYS A 132 2.84 16.13 3.13
CA CYS A 132 2.26 14.81 3.39
C CYS A 132 2.41 14.47 4.88
N ARG A 133 1.49 13.67 5.39
CA ARG A 133 1.53 13.13 6.74
C ARG A 133 1.88 11.65 6.68
N PRO A 134 3.12 11.27 7.05
CA PRO A 134 3.54 9.88 7.11
C PRO A 134 3.03 9.24 8.41
N ILE A 135 2.32 8.11 8.32
CA ILE A 135 1.75 7.40 9.47
C ILE A 135 2.16 5.93 9.43
N ALA A 136 2.75 5.44 10.51
CA ALA A 136 2.90 4.01 10.76
C ALA A 136 1.65 3.49 11.46
N TRP A 137 0.95 2.56 10.82
CA TRP A 137 -0.26 1.96 11.34
C TRP A 137 0.00 0.59 11.93
N PHE A 138 -0.63 0.34 13.08
CA PHE A 138 -0.72 -0.97 13.69
C PHE A 138 -2.18 -1.42 13.69
N HIS A 139 -2.45 -2.51 13.01
CA HIS A 139 -3.80 -3.02 12.75
C HIS A 139 -4.07 -4.20 13.66
N LEU A 140 -5.09 -4.07 14.49
CA LEU A 140 -5.51 -5.11 15.42
C LEU A 140 -6.99 -5.42 15.20
N LYS A 141 -7.32 -6.66 14.91
CA LYS A 141 -8.71 -7.13 14.84
C LYS A 141 -8.95 -8.22 15.89
N ALA A 142 -10.14 -8.20 16.51
CA ALA A 142 -10.54 -9.24 17.46
C ALA A 142 -12.06 -9.36 17.49
N LEU A 143 -12.54 -10.48 18.04
CA LEU A 143 -13.95 -10.60 18.40
C LEU A 143 -14.25 -9.66 19.56
N SER A 144 -15.48 -9.12 19.59
CA SER A 144 -15.96 -8.22 20.67
C SER A 144 -15.77 -8.80 22.05
N THR A 145 -15.93 -10.12 22.19
CA THR A 145 -15.75 -10.86 23.45
C THR A 145 -14.31 -10.84 23.98
N PHE A 146 -13.32 -10.61 23.12
CA PHE A 146 -11.90 -10.55 23.46
C PHE A 146 -11.33 -9.13 23.49
N LEU A 147 -12.19 -8.11 23.46
CA LEU A 147 -11.76 -6.71 23.37
C LEU A 147 -10.73 -6.34 24.43
N ASP A 148 -11.00 -6.67 25.72
CA ASP A 148 -10.12 -6.31 26.83
C ASP A 148 -8.74 -6.97 26.70
N ARG A 149 -8.72 -8.25 26.33
CA ARG A 149 -7.47 -8.97 26.17
C ARG A 149 -6.66 -8.48 25.00
N ALA A 150 -7.32 -8.20 23.89
CA ALA A 150 -6.66 -7.64 22.70
C ALA A 150 -6.10 -6.23 22.94
N LEU A 151 -6.81 -5.37 23.69
CA LEU A 151 -6.31 -4.06 24.10
C LEU A 151 -5.11 -4.17 25.07
N SER A 152 -5.16 -5.12 26.00
CA SER A 152 -4.03 -5.41 26.91
C SER A 152 -2.78 -5.79 26.09
N LEU A 153 -2.91 -6.67 25.09
CA LEU A 153 -1.80 -7.09 24.24
C LEU A 153 -1.22 -5.91 23.42
N ALA A 154 -2.07 -5.04 22.87
CA ALA A 154 -1.60 -3.83 22.20
C ALA A 154 -0.87 -2.89 23.17
N GLY A 155 -1.42 -2.70 24.37
CA GLY A 155 -0.78 -1.89 25.42
C GLY A 155 0.57 -2.45 25.84
N GLU A 156 0.73 -3.77 25.89
CA GLU A 156 2.01 -4.41 26.19
C GLU A 156 3.06 -4.14 25.10
N VAL A 157 2.66 -4.16 23.80
CA VAL A 157 3.57 -3.81 22.70
C VAL A 157 4.05 -2.37 22.80
N PHE A 158 3.12 -1.44 23.04
CA PHE A 158 3.48 -0.02 23.08
C PHE A 158 4.17 0.41 24.38
N GLY A 159 3.94 -0.30 25.50
CA GLY A 159 4.44 0.08 26.80
C GLY A 159 5.65 -0.72 27.29
N SER A 160 5.84 -1.96 26.81
CA SER A 160 6.83 -2.87 27.39
C SER A 160 7.47 -3.85 26.38
N VAL A 161 7.53 -3.46 25.08
CA VAL A 161 8.26 -4.24 24.08
C VAL A 161 9.74 -4.35 24.48
N SER A 162 10.30 -5.56 24.40
CA SER A 162 11.68 -5.85 24.85
C SER A 162 12.55 -6.34 23.70
N PHE A 163 13.66 -5.66 23.45
CA PHE A 163 14.67 -6.04 22.46
C PHE A 163 15.79 -6.93 23.04
N ALA A 164 15.58 -7.52 24.23
CA ALA A 164 16.58 -8.38 24.89
C ALA A 164 16.82 -9.71 24.14
N ASN A 165 15.84 -10.22 23.39
CA ASN A 165 15.99 -11.46 22.62
C ASN A 165 16.64 -11.21 21.26
N ARG A 166 17.98 -11.01 21.28
CA ARG A 166 18.80 -10.72 20.10
C ARG A 166 18.71 -11.82 19.04
N GLN A 167 18.67 -13.09 19.47
CA GLN A 167 18.55 -14.21 18.56
C GLN A 167 17.25 -14.14 17.76
N ARG A 168 16.13 -13.80 18.41
CA ARG A 168 14.84 -13.66 17.74
C ARG A 168 14.84 -12.49 16.76
N ILE A 169 15.45 -11.35 17.10
CA ILE A 169 15.61 -10.21 16.18
C ILE A 169 16.36 -10.63 14.94
N ARG A 170 17.49 -11.34 15.10
CA ARG A 170 18.26 -11.87 13.97
C ARG A 170 17.42 -12.76 13.05
N GLU A 171 16.68 -13.70 13.63
CA GLU A 171 15.81 -14.59 12.87
C GLU A 171 14.77 -13.81 12.04
N ILE A 172 14.15 -12.78 12.61
CA ILE A 172 13.21 -11.91 11.91
C ILE A 172 13.91 -11.18 10.76
N VAL A 173 15.06 -10.54 11.02
CA VAL A 173 15.83 -9.82 9.98
C VAL A 173 16.18 -10.72 8.81
N LEU A 174 16.67 -11.92 9.06
CA LEU A 174 17.04 -12.87 8.01
C LEU A 174 15.81 -13.38 7.23
N ARG A 175 14.70 -13.61 7.91
CA ARG A 175 13.43 -14.00 7.29
C ARG A 175 12.90 -12.88 6.38
N GLU A 176 12.84 -11.65 6.87
CA GLU A 176 12.37 -10.50 6.10
C GLU A 176 13.27 -10.25 4.88
N PHE A 177 14.59 -10.39 5.05
CA PHE A 177 15.50 -10.28 3.92
C PHE A 177 15.26 -11.37 2.87
N ALA A 178 15.05 -12.62 3.26
CA ALA A 178 14.73 -13.70 2.33
C ALA A 178 13.42 -13.44 1.56
N TRP A 179 12.40 -12.92 2.22
CA TRP A 179 11.14 -12.52 1.57
C TRP A 179 11.34 -11.33 0.62
N ALA A 180 12.11 -10.33 1.04
CA ALA A 180 12.40 -9.17 0.21
C ALA A 180 13.18 -9.56 -1.06
N GLU A 181 14.19 -10.44 -0.96
CA GLU A 181 14.93 -10.98 -2.12
C GLU A 181 14.00 -11.69 -3.11
N HIS A 182 13.07 -12.52 -2.60
CA HIS A 182 12.08 -13.17 -3.45
C HIS A 182 11.14 -12.16 -4.12
N SER A 183 10.69 -11.16 -3.38
CA SER A 183 9.81 -10.09 -3.89
C SER A 183 10.48 -9.27 -4.98
N VAL A 184 11.75 -8.92 -4.82
CA VAL A 184 12.55 -8.19 -5.84
C VAL A 184 12.60 -8.97 -7.16
N GLN A 185 12.73 -10.27 -7.10
CA GLN A 185 12.77 -11.11 -8.31
C GLN A 185 11.40 -11.27 -8.96
N SER A 186 10.35 -11.40 -8.17
CA SER A 186 8.98 -11.64 -8.66
C SER A 186 8.22 -10.39 -9.02
N GLU A 187 8.46 -9.26 -8.33
CA GLU A 187 7.70 -8.02 -8.39
C GLU A 187 8.61 -6.76 -8.40
N GLY A 188 9.77 -6.84 -9.01
CA GLY A 188 10.77 -5.75 -9.05
C GLY A 188 10.25 -4.41 -9.56
N TYR A 189 9.11 -4.42 -10.28
CA TYR A 189 8.45 -3.17 -10.69
C TYR A 189 8.05 -2.28 -9.50
N SER A 190 7.77 -2.86 -8.33
CA SER A 190 7.38 -2.09 -7.14
C SER A 190 8.52 -1.20 -6.65
N LEU A 191 9.75 -1.74 -6.61
CA LEU A 191 10.95 -0.97 -6.27
C LEU A 191 11.28 0.09 -7.33
N ALA A 192 11.14 -0.27 -8.62
CA ALA A 192 11.36 0.67 -9.70
C ALA A 192 10.34 1.83 -9.66
N ALA A 193 9.06 1.54 -9.43
CA ALA A 193 8.01 2.56 -9.31
C ALA A 193 8.22 3.46 -8.08
N SER A 194 8.56 2.88 -6.93
CA SER A 194 8.89 3.61 -5.71
C SER A 194 10.03 4.61 -5.95
N ARG A 195 11.09 4.17 -6.63
CA ARG A 195 12.25 5.01 -6.98
C ARG A 195 11.89 6.15 -7.94
N VAL A 196 11.00 5.90 -8.90
CA VAL A 196 10.49 6.94 -9.80
C VAL A 196 9.64 7.95 -9.02
N PHE A 197 8.67 7.48 -8.22
CA PHE A 197 7.76 8.35 -7.47
C PHE A 197 8.45 9.16 -6.37
N ALA A 198 9.57 8.67 -5.85
CA ALA A 198 10.40 9.42 -4.91
C ALA A 198 10.97 10.72 -5.51
N GLN A 199 11.11 10.79 -6.82
CA GLN A 199 11.58 12.00 -7.52
C GLN A 199 10.44 12.97 -7.82
N LEU A 200 9.19 12.52 -7.71
CA LEU A 200 8.01 13.27 -8.14
C LEU A 200 7.27 13.96 -6.98
N SER A 201 7.33 13.38 -5.77
CA SER A 201 6.59 13.92 -4.62
C SER A 201 7.24 13.58 -3.29
N LEU A 202 6.93 14.36 -2.25
CA LEU A 202 7.36 14.10 -0.88
C LEU A 202 6.79 12.77 -0.35
N ALA A 203 5.52 12.49 -0.64
CA ALA A 203 4.90 11.21 -0.29
C ALA A 203 5.63 10.02 -0.95
N GLY A 204 6.06 10.18 -2.21
CA GLY A 204 6.90 9.20 -2.90
C GLY A 204 8.24 8.98 -2.20
N ARG A 205 8.90 10.05 -1.71
CA ARG A 205 10.16 9.95 -0.96
C ARG A 205 10.00 9.15 0.33
N TYR A 206 8.99 9.43 1.13
CA TYR A 206 8.70 8.65 2.33
C TYR A 206 8.48 7.16 2.01
N ASN A 207 7.65 6.87 1.00
CA ASN A 207 7.38 5.49 0.60
C ASN A 207 8.63 4.77 0.10
N GLU A 208 9.51 5.46 -0.63
CA GLU A 208 10.78 4.91 -1.09
C GLU A 208 11.71 4.54 0.08
N TYR A 209 11.77 5.39 1.09
CA TYR A 209 12.62 5.13 2.25
C TYR A 209 12.08 4.02 3.16
N VAL A 210 10.76 3.86 3.26
CA VAL A 210 10.15 2.86 4.15
C VAL A 210 9.89 1.51 3.46
N ASN A 211 9.40 1.54 2.22
CA ASN A 211 8.93 0.33 1.51
C ASN A 211 9.62 0.12 0.15
N GLY A 212 10.54 0.99 -0.23
CA GLY A 212 11.16 0.97 -1.56
C GLY A 212 12.56 0.40 -1.59
N ALA A 213 13.30 0.76 -2.64
CA ALA A 213 14.64 0.27 -2.87
C ALA A 213 15.64 0.70 -1.78
N THR A 214 15.44 1.87 -1.15
CA THR A 214 16.28 2.34 -0.03
C THR A 214 16.14 1.41 1.18
N SER A 215 14.91 1.07 1.57
CA SER A 215 14.65 0.12 2.65
C SER A 215 15.20 -1.29 2.34
N TYR A 216 14.95 -1.79 1.12
CA TYR A 216 15.48 -3.08 0.69
C TYR A 216 17.01 -3.14 0.75
N LEU A 217 17.70 -2.12 0.23
CA LEU A 217 19.18 -2.08 0.27
C LEU A 217 19.70 -2.02 1.69
N HIS A 218 19.06 -1.25 2.57
CA HIS A 218 19.40 -1.19 3.98
C HIS A 218 19.22 -2.54 4.68
N LEU A 219 18.09 -3.21 4.46
CA LEU A 219 17.80 -4.54 4.99
C LEU A 219 18.83 -5.57 4.49
N LYS A 220 19.20 -5.51 3.21
CA LYS A 220 20.24 -6.36 2.61
C LYS A 220 21.59 -6.17 3.29
N GLU A 221 22.04 -4.94 3.46
CA GLU A 221 23.29 -4.63 4.16
C GLU A 221 23.27 -5.10 5.61
N LEU A 222 22.14 -4.89 6.31
CA LEU A 222 21.97 -5.35 7.69
C LEU A 222 22.02 -6.89 7.77
N ALA A 223 21.32 -7.59 6.91
CA ALA A 223 21.25 -9.05 6.94
C ALA A 223 22.59 -9.71 6.60
N LEU A 224 23.34 -9.18 5.62
CA LEU A 224 24.62 -9.72 5.18
C LEU A 224 25.77 -9.48 6.18
N ASP A 225 25.70 -8.44 6.99
CA ASP A 225 26.74 -8.10 7.99
C ASP A 225 26.16 -7.92 9.40
N TYR A 226 25.16 -8.77 9.74
CA TYR A 226 24.35 -8.62 10.95
C TYR A 226 25.21 -8.59 12.22
N ASP A 227 26.17 -9.50 12.35
CA ASP A 227 26.99 -9.64 13.57
C ASP A 227 27.80 -8.36 13.90
N ARG A 228 28.18 -7.59 12.88
CA ARG A 228 28.89 -6.32 13.07
C ARG A 228 27.93 -5.15 13.31
N ARG A 229 26.69 -5.23 12.79
CA ARG A 229 25.71 -4.15 12.81
C ARG A 229 24.68 -4.31 13.94
N GLU A 230 24.68 -5.43 14.65
CA GLU A 230 23.68 -5.77 15.66
C GLU A 230 23.51 -4.66 16.71
N GLU A 231 24.61 -4.20 17.34
CA GLU A 231 24.53 -3.19 18.39
C GLU A 231 24.01 -1.83 17.87
N ASP A 232 24.41 -1.44 16.68
CA ASP A 232 23.92 -0.21 16.07
C ASP A 232 22.44 -0.34 15.70
N PHE A 233 22.03 -1.51 15.19
CA PHE A 233 20.64 -1.78 14.86
C PHE A 233 19.72 -1.80 16.09
N LEU A 234 20.18 -2.39 17.20
CA LEU A 234 19.42 -2.37 18.45
C LEU A 234 19.20 -0.94 18.94
N ARG A 235 20.22 -0.06 18.85
CA ARG A 235 20.07 1.37 19.18
C ARG A 235 19.05 2.06 18.27
N VAL A 236 19.00 1.70 16.99
CA VAL A 236 17.98 2.21 16.06
C VAL A 236 16.59 1.76 16.47
N LEU A 237 16.39 0.49 16.87
CA LEU A 237 15.10 0.00 17.37
C LEU A 237 14.65 0.74 18.64
N GLU A 238 15.56 0.97 19.58
CA GLU A 238 15.28 1.74 20.80
C GLU A 238 14.93 3.19 20.48
N GLU A 239 15.67 3.84 19.59
CA GLU A 239 15.40 5.21 19.16
C GLU A 239 14.03 5.33 18.44
N LEU A 240 13.68 4.38 17.57
CA LEU A 240 12.37 4.34 16.93
C LEU A 240 11.25 4.18 17.95
N ARG A 241 11.39 3.26 18.92
CA ARG A 241 10.44 3.09 20.02
C ARG A 241 10.26 4.41 20.79
N ASP A 242 11.35 5.04 21.21
CA ASP A 242 11.32 6.22 22.06
C ASP A 242 10.78 7.48 21.34
N LEU A 243 10.92 7.54 20.02
CA LEU A 243 10.34 8.61 19.20
C LEU A 243 8.87 8.37 18.89
N LEU A 244 8.50 7.13 18.50
CA LEU A 244 7.16 6.81 18.00
C LEU A 244 6.14 6.58 19.12
N PHE A 245 6.54 5.91 20.23
CA PHE A 245 5.59 5.52 21.28
C PHE A 245 5.28 6.66 22.24
N ARG A 246 4.88 7.79 21.63
CA ARG A 246 4.47 9.00 22.35
C ARG A 246 2.98 9.23 22.21
N LYS A 247 2.36 9.64 23.31
CA LYS A 247 0.93 9.93 23.35
C LYS A 247 0.52 10.93 22.26
N GLU A 248 1.32 11.98 22.06
CA GLU A 248 1.02 13.05 21.11
C GLU A 248 1.15 12.63 19.64
N ALA A 249 1.87 11.53 19.35
CA ALA A 249 1.97 10.94 18.02
C ALA A 249 0.76 10.09 17.64
N LEU A 250 -0.03 9.64 18.62
CA LEU A 250 -1.08 8.64 18.42
C LEU A 250 -2.33 9.21 17.75
N LEU A 251 -2.77 8.50 16.71
CA LEU A 251 -4.07 8.60 16.06
C LEU A 251 -4.78 7.26 16.21
N LEU A 252 -6.06 7.28 16.53
CA LEU A 252 -6.84 6.06 16.72
C LEU A 252 -7.91 5.94 15.63
N SER A 253 -8.18 4.71 15.18
CA SER A 253 -9.34 4.40 14.36
C SER A 253 -10.04 3.15 14.88
N VAL A 254 -11.36 3.15 14.86
CA VAL A 254 -12.19 1.99 15.24
C VAL A 254 -13.32 1.80 14.23
N THR A 255 -13.50 0.54 13.81
CA THR A 255 -14.61 0.12 12.95
C THR A 255 -15.32 -1.05 13.63
N GLY A 256 -16.63 -0.93 13.79
CA GLY A 256 -17.45 -1.92 14.47
C GLY A 256 -18.92 -1.54 14.53
N SER A 257 -19.72 -2.32 15.26
CA SER A 257 -21.09 -1.93 15.62
C SER A 257 -21.08 -0.79 16.64
N ALA A 258 -22.20 -0.06 16.80
CA ALA A 258 -22.32 0.99 17.81
C ALA A 258 -21.96 0.51 19.22
N ALA A 259 -22.38 -0.70 19.58
CA ALA A 259 -22.07 -1.30 20.90
C ALA A 259 -20.56 -1.57 21.05
N ASP A 260 -19.91 -2.09 20.01
CA ASP A 260 -18.48 -2.38 20.00
C ASP A 260 -17.64 -1.11 20.08
N ILE A 261 -18.04 -0.06 19.36
CA ILE A 261 -17.40 1.25 19.39
C ILE A 261 -17.49 1.87 20.79
N SER A 262 -18.68 1.84 21.40
CA SER A 262 -18.88 2.33 22.77
C SER A 262 -18.01 1.56 23.78
N ALA A 263 -17.94 0.23 23.66
CA ALA A 263 -17.08 -0.60 24.49
C ALA A 263 -15.58 -0.27 24.30
N PHE A 264 -15.15 -0.03 23.09
CA PHE A 264 -13.78 0.42 22.78
C PHE A 264 -13.46 1.76 23.41
N GLN A 265 -14.33 2.75 23.25
CA GLN A 265 -14.15 4.11 23.80
C GLN A 265 -14.00 4.11 25.32
N GLN A 266 -14.73 3.23 26.02
CA GLN A 266 -14.65 3.11 27.47
C GLN A 266 -13.36 2.47 27.98
N ARG A 267 -12.67 1.66 27.17
CA ARG A 267 -11.57 0.79 27.59
C ARG A 267 -10.22 1.15 26.98
N ALA A 268 -10.20 1.72 25.78
CA ALA A 268 -8.95 1.98 25.08
C ALA A 268 -8.14 3.16 25.65
N GLY A 269 -8.71 3.93 26.59
CA GLY A 269 -7.98 4.97 27.31
C GLY A 269 -6.70 4.48 27.98
N THR A 270 -6.71 3.25 28.51
CA THR A 270 -5.53 2.65 29.16
C THR A 270 -4.35 2.45 28.20
N VAL A 271 -4.59 2.16 26.91
CA VAL A 271 -3.54 2.06 25.90
C VAL A 271 -2.91 3.42 25.64
N VAL A 272 -3.73 4.49 25.59
CA VAL A 272 -3.27 5.86 25.40
C VAL A 272 -2.46 6.36 26.60
N GLU A 273 -2.93 6.06 27.81
CA GLU A 273 -2.28 6.45 29.05
C GLU A 273 -0.95 5.72 29.29
N GLY A 274 -0.78 4.52 28.74
CA GLY A 274 0.46 3.74 28.81
C GLY A 274 1.59 4.29 27.94
N LEU A 275 1.30 5.21 26.99
CA LEU A 275 2.32 5.84 26.16
C LEU A 275 3.00 6.99 26.90
N ALA A 276 4.32 7.16 26.64
CA ALA A 276 5.07 8.26 27.21
C ALA A 276 4.52 9.62 26.70
N PRO A 277 4.34 10.63 27.57
CA PRO A 277 4.05 11.98 27.12
C PRO A 277 5.27 12.61 26.47
N GLY A 278 5.07 13.51 25.51
CA GLY A 278 6.16 14.27 24.93
C GLY A 278 5.80 14.92 23.60
N PRO A 279 6.34 16.11 23.32
CA PRO A 279 6.01 16.85 22.11
C PRO A 279 6.44 16.07 20.87
N VAL A 280 5.61 16.15 19.82
CA VAL A 280 5.90 15.67 18.49
C VAL A 280 6.20 16.89 17.63
N SER A 281 7.48 17.13 17.38
CA SER A 281 7.90 18.22 16.48
C SER A 281 8.25 17.63 15.12
N ALA A 282 7.58 18.09 14.07
CA ALA A 282 7.91 17.67 12.73
C ALA A 282 9.36 18.09 12.38
N VAL A 283 10.08 17.16 11.79
CA VAL A 283 11.41 17.37 11.24
C VAL A 283 11.29 17.41 9.73
N VAL A 284 12.01 18.30 9.06
CA VAL A 284 12.15 18.24 7.61
C VAL A 284 13.19 17.16 7.28
N PRO A 285 12.80 16.02 6.72
CA PRO A 285 13.76 14.96 6.47
C PRO A 285 14.74 15.36 5.36
N GLU A 286 16.01 15.15 5.60
CA GLU A 286 17.06 15.31 4.57
C GLU A 286 17.13 14.04 3.73
N PHE A 287 16.34 13.98 2.68
CA PHE A 287 16.36 12.88 1.72
C PHE A 287 17.53 13.03 0.74
N SER A 288 18.18 11.91 0.43
CA SER A 288 19.18 11.87 -0.63
C SER A 288 18.52 12.12 -1.99
N SER A 289 19.26 12.77 -2.89
CA SER A 289 18.85 12.90 -4.29
C SER A 289 19.10 11.58 -5.04
N PHE A 290 18.24 11.27 -5.98
CA PHE A 290 18.39 10.11 -6.86
C PHE A 290 18.73 10.57 -8.29
N ALA A 291 19.53 9.78 -9.01
CA ALA A 291 19.76 10.01 -10.42
C ALA A 291 18.41 9.86 -11.18
N PRO A 292 18.11 10.70 -12.18
CA PRO A 292 16.84 10.67 -12.89
C PRO A 292 16.58 9.34 -13.62
N ASN A 293 17.63 8.70 -14.13
CA ASN A 293 17.56 7.40 -14.79
C ASN A 293 18.40 6.41 -14.01
N GLN A 294 17.79 5.30 -13.59
CA GLN A 294 18.45 4.27 -12.78
C GLN A 294 18.13 2.87 -13.31
N GLY A 295 19.08 1.96 -13.17
CA GLY A 295 18.88 0.52 -13.37
C GLY A 295 19.34 -0.22 -12.13
N LEU A 296 18.45 -1.06 -11.57
CA LEU A 296 18.77 -1.98 -10.49
C LEU A 296 18.96 -3.38 -11.09
N CYS A 297 20.15 -3.96 -10.91
CA CYS A 297 20.44 -5.30 -11.41
C CYS A 297 19.97 -6.35 -10.41
N THR A 298 19.28 -7.35 -10.93
CA THR A 298 18.83 -8.53 -10.19
C THR A 298 19.25 -9.80 -10.93
N SER A 299 19.04 -10.96 -10.34
CA SER A 299 19.25 -12.27 -10.99
C SER A 299 18.09 -12.70 -11.90
N ALA A 300 17.05 -11.87 -12.06
CA ALA A 300 15.91 -12.18 -12.91
C ALA A 300 16.30 -12.14 -14.40
N GLU A 301 15.74 -13.04 -15.19
CA GLU A 301 15.90 -13.11 -16.67
C GLU A 301 14.97 -12.16 -17.41
N VAL A 302 14.14 -11.41 -16.68
CA VAL A 302 13.16 -10.45 -17.21
C VAL A 302 13.42 -9.07 -16.61
N VAL A 303 12.92 -8.03 -17.25
CA VAL A 303 13.02 -6.67 -16.75
C VAL A 303 11.68 -6.12 -16.31
N TYR A 304 11.73 -5.10 -15.47
CA TYR A 304 10.60 -4.31 -15.00
C TYR A 304 10.88 -2.86 -15.36
N ASN A 305 10.13 -2.32 -16.30
CA ASN A 305 10.34 -0.95 -16.76
C ASN A 305 9.30 -0.04 -16.12
N VAL A 306 9.75 1.10 -15.62
CA VAL A 306 8.88 2.15 -15.08
C VAL A 306 9.33 3.50 -15.60
N GLN A 307 8.40 4.24 -16.17
CA GLN A 307 8.58 5.64 -16.55
C GLN A 307 7.46 6.46 -15.94
N GLY A 308 7.77 7.57 -15.31
CA GLY A 308 6.76 8.36 -14.62
C GLY A 308 6.98 9.85 -14.74
N CYS A 309 5.90 10.57 -14.48
CA CYS A 309 5.87 12.02 -14.37
C CYS A 309 4.86 12.46 -13.32
N ARG A 310 4.88 13.73 -12.97
CA ARG A 310 3.83 14.38 -12.19
C ARG A 310 2.91 15.11 -13.15
N LEU A 311 1.64 14.69 -13.25
CA LEU A 311 0.67 15.29 -14.17
C LEU A 311 0.21 16.67 -13.69
N PHE A 312 0.11 16.85 -12.38
CA PHE A 312 -0.26 18.12 -11.73
C PHE A 312 0.32 18.19 -10.31
N ALA A 313 0.59 19.39 -9.86
CA ALA A 313 1.07 19.64 -8.50
C ALA A 313 -0.08 19.93 -7.52
N ASP A 314 -1.17 20.50 -8.00
CA ASP A 314 -2.36 20.82 -7.22
C ASP A 314 -3.40 19.71 -7.37
N PRO A 315 -3.78 19.01 -6.27
CA PRO A 315 -4.85 18.00 -6.30
C PRO A 315 -6.18 18.52 -6.82
N GLY A 316 -6.44 19.85 -6.74
CA GLY A 316 -7.63 20.49 -7.30
C GLY A 316 -7.72 20.41 -8.83
N GLN A 317 -6.64 20.09 -9.53
CA GLN A 317 -6.62 19.85 -10.96
C GLN A 317 -7.11 18.46 -11.36
N TYR A 318 -7.25 17.55 -10.38
CA TYR A 318 -7.76 16.22 -10.65
C TYR A 318 -9.24 16.26 -11.06
N ASN A 319 -9.58 15.40 -12.02
CA ASN A 319 -10.96 15.10 -12.39
C ASN A 319 -11.06 13.64 -12.89
N GLY A 320 -12.29 13.11 -12.97
CA GLY A 320 -12.54 11.72 -13.34
C GLY A 320 -12.06 11.31 -14.74
N HIS A 321 -11.76 12.26 -15.63
CA HIS A 321 -11.23 11.94 -16.96
C HIS A 321 -9.86 11.27 -16.89
N PHE A 322 -9.04 11.58 -15.86
CA PHE A 322 -7.76 10.91 -15.65
C PHE A 322 -7.92 9.41 -15.39
N GLU A 323 -8.98 9.00 -14.68
CA GLU A 323 -9.24 7.58 -14.41
C GLU A 323 -9.71 6.84 -15.67
N VAL A 324 -10.54 7.49 -16.48
CA VAL A 324 -10.98 6.91 -17.77
C VAL A 324 -9.77 6.78 -18.71
N LEU A 325 -8.93 7.79 -18.78
CA LEU A 325 -7.70 7.76 -19.58
C LEU A 325 -6.74 6.67 -19.09
N LYS A 326 -6.53 6.55 -17.77
CA LYS A 326 -5.74 5.47 -17.16
C LYS A 326 -6.24 4.10 -17.57
N THR A 327 -7.56 3.91 -17.57
CA THR A 327 -8.18 2.64 -17.97
C THR A 327 -7.91 2.33 -19.43
N TRP A 328 -8.07 3.31 -20.35
CA TRP A 328 -7.75 3.14 -21.76
C TRP A 328 -6.26 2.84 -21.96
N ILE A 329 -5.35 3.63 -21.36
CA ILE A 329 -3.91 3.38 -21.47
C ILE A 329 -3.57 1.95 -21.04
N SER A 330 -4.09 1.49 -19.91
CA SER A 330 -3.77 0.16 -19.38
C SER A 330 -4.36 -0.98 -20.21
N ARG A 331 -5.64 -0.89 -20.60
CA ARG A 331 -6.39 -1.99 -21.20
C ARG A 331 -6.31 -2.07 -22.71
N ASP A 332 -6.06 -0.95 -23.37
CA ASP A 332 -5.96 -0.88 -24.82
C ASP A 332 -4.53 -0.61 -25.26
N TYR A 333 -3.97 0.56 -24.94
CA TYR A 333 -2.68 0.97 -25.48
C TYR A 333 -1.53 0.07 -25.01
N LEU A 334 -1.28 -0.01 -23.71
CA LEU A 334 -0.19 -0.81 -23.17
C LEU A 334 -0.42 -2.31 -23.39
N TRP A 335 -1.66 -2.75 -23.28
CA TRP A 335 -2.01 -4.14 -23.53
C TRP A 335 -1.62 -4.58 -24.95
N ASN A 336 -1.92 -3.76 -25.96
CA ASN A 336 -1.60 -4.09 -27.36
C ASN A 336 -0.11 -3.91 -27.64
N THR A 337 0.50 -2.79 -27.23
CA THR A 337 1.87 -2.43 -27.62
C THR A 337 2.93 -3.16 -26.80
N VAL A 338 2.76 -3.20 -25.47
CA VAL A 338 3.76 -3.73 -24.54
C VAL A 338 3.54 -5.22 -24.25
N ARG A 339 2.28 -5.63 -24.07
CA ARG A 339 2.00 -7.03 -23.76
C ARG A 339 1.86 -7.90 -25.02
N GLN A 340 0.87 -7.64 -25.88
CA GLN A 340 0.59 -8.53 -27.02
C GLN A 340 1.70 -8.50 -28.06
N MET A 341 2.10 -7.33 -28.52
CA MET A 341 3.15 -7.18 -29.50
C MET A 341 4.56 -7.20 -28.90
N GLY A 342 4.71 -6.69 -27.66
CA GLY A 342 5.99 -6.61 -26.95
C GLY A 342 6.37 -7.87 -26.19
N GLY A 343 5.40 -8.71 -25.81
CA GLY A 343 5.66 -9.96 -25.11
C GLY A 343 5.84 -9.84 -23.59
N ALA A 344 5.61 -8.66 -23.00
CA ALA A 344 5.57 -8.50 -21.56
C ALA A 344 4.43 -9.34 -20.95
N TYR A 345 4.63 -9.87 -19.75
CA TYR A 345 3.59 -10.61 -19.06
C TYR A 345 2.44 -9.71 -18.59
N GLY A 346 2.74 -8.48 -18.18
CA GLY A 346 1.77 -7.48 -17.76
C GLY A 346 2.25 -6.06 -18.03
N CYS A 347 1.28 -5.16 -18.06
CA CYS A 347 1.52 -3.72 -18.17
C CYS A 347 0.32 -2.97 -17.61
N PHE A 348 0.56 -1.84 -16.96
CA PHE A 348 -0.50 -1.05 -16.33
C PHE A 348 -0.02 0.36 -16.01
N VAL A 349 -0.97 1.21 -15.66
CA VAL A 349 -0.71 2.56 -15.16
C VAL A 349 -0.86 2.58 -13.64
N GLN A 350 0.12 3.15 -12.96
CA GLN A 350 -0.01 3.59 -11.56
C GLN A 350 -0.32 5.10 -11.56
N PHE A 351 -1.39 5.48 -10.88
CA PHE A 351 -1.79 6.88 -10.78
C PHE A 351 -2.31 7.18 -9.39
N ASN A 352 -1.80 8.27 -8.81
CA ASN A 352 -2.28 8.77 -7.52
C ASN A 352 -2.89 10.17 -7.72
N HIS A 353 -4.18 10.27 -7.53
CA HIS A 353 -4.95 11.50 -7.74
C HIS A 353 -4.66 12.63 -6.73
N LEU A 354 -4.06 12.30 -5.57
CA LEU A 354 -3.70 13.31 -4.57
C LEU A 354 -2.32 13.91 -4.83
N THR A 355 -1.37 13.12 -5.32
CA THR A 355 -0.02 13.60 -5.60
C THR A 355 0.21 14.00 -7.06
N GLY A 356 -0.69 13.60 -7.96
CA GLY A 356 -0.51 13.73 -9.40
C GLY A 356 0.54 12.79 -9.99
N ASN A 357 1.11 11.89 -9.20
CA ASN A 357 2.10 10.93 -9.67
C ASN A 357 1.46 9.95 -10.65
N PHE A 358 2.09 9.82 -11.81
CA PHE A 358 1.66 8.95 -12.90
C PHE A 358 2.84 8.12 -13.37
N GLY A 359 2.66 6.81 -13.52
CA GLY A 359 3.70 5.88 -13.95
C GLY A 359 3.17 4.83 -14.92
N LEU A 360 3.90 4.61 -16.00
CA LEU A 360 3.73 3.50 -16.92
C LEU A 360 4.63 2.37 -16.45
N VAL A 361 4.06 1.17 -16.30
CA VAL A 361 4.74 0.02 -15.73
C VAL A 361 4.65 -1.17 -16.67
N SER A 362 5.79 -1.86 -16.90
CA SER A 362 5.80 -3.20 -17.48
C SER A 362 6.30 -4.23 -16.47
N TYR A 363 5.73 -5.42 -16.57
CA TYR A 363 5.94 -6.52 -15.64
C TYR A 363 6.41 -7.77 -16.40
N ARG A 364 7.55 -8.32 -15.97
CA ARG A 364 8.22 -9.44 -16.64
C ARG A 364 8.33 -9.22 -18.15
N ASP A 365 9.00 -8.16 -18.51
CA ASP A 365 9.15 -7.67 -19.86
C ASP A 365 10.45 -8.20 -20.46
N PRO A 366 10.46 -8.71 -21.70
CA PRO A 366 11.69 -9.12 -22.39
C PRO A 366 12.46 -7.95 -22.98
N HIS A 367 11.89 -6.72 -23.00
CA HIS A 367 12.46 -5.57 -23.68
C HIS A 367 12.61 -4.34 -22.77
N ILE A 368 13.66 -3.56 -22.99
CA ILE A 368 13.88 -2.25 -22.38
C ILE A 368 13.53 -1.15 -23.40
N SER A 369 14.35 -1.00 -24.42
CA SER A 369 14.26 0.11 -25.36
C SER A 369 12.94 0.15 -26.13
N ARG A 370 12.40 -1.01 -26.51
CA ARG A 370 11.12 -1.10 -27.22
C ARG A 370 9.96 -0.65 -26.32
N THR A 371 10.02 -0.99 -25.05
CA THR A 371 8.97 -0.62 -24.08
C THR A 371 9.02 0.88 -23.80
N TYR A 372 10.21 1.46 -23.59
CA TYR A 372 10.33 2.91 -23.44
C TYR A 372 9.90 3.66 -24.70
N ALA A 373 10.20 3.16 -25.90
CA ALA A 373 9.71 3.76 -27.14
C ALA A 373 8.17 3.76 -27.21
N ALA A 374 7.50 2.71 -26.73
CA ALA A 374 6.05 2.68 -26.60
C ALA A 374 5.55 3.69 -25.56
N TYR A 375 6.25 3.87 -24.45
CA TYR A 375 5.89 4.89 -23.46
C TYR A 375 6.01 6.31 -24.02
N ASP A 376 7.06 6.59 -24.76
CA ASP A 376 7.32 7.89 -25.37
C ASP A 376 6.32 8.24 -26.49
N ASP A 377 5.77 7.24 -27.20
CA ASP A 377 4.74 7.42 -28.24
C ASP A 377 3.34 7.71 -27.68
N LEU A 378 3.08 7.38 -26.40
CA LEU A 378 1.77 7.52 -25.77
C LEU A 378 1.12 8.90 -25.94
N PRO A 379 1.82 10.05 -25.79
CA PRO A 379 1.21 11.36 -26.01
C PRO A 379 0.68 11.56 -27.44
N GLY A 380 1.35 10.96 -28.43
CA GLY A 380 0.91 10.96 -29.83
C GLY A 380 -0.39 10.15 -30.00
N GLN A 381 -0.44 8.98 -29.41
CA GLN A 381 -1.60 8.09 -29.45
C GLN A 381 -2.82 8.71 -28.74
N ILE A 382 -2.63 9.39 -27.62
CA ILE A 382 -3.73 10.11 -26.93
C ILE A 382 -4.30 11.21 -27.83
N ARG A 383 -3.46 11.97 -28.53
CA ARG A 383 -3.92 13.05 -29.45
C ARG A 383 -4.66 12.49 -30.67
N ALA A 384 -4.30 11.30 -31.12
CA ALA A 384 -4.93 10.63 -32.25
C ALA A 384 -6.15 9.77 -31.85
N LEU A 385 -6.47 9.73 -30.55
CA LEU A 385 -7.53 8.86 -30.01
C LEU A 385 -8.91 9.30 -30.53
N ASP A 386 -9.54 8.41 -31.28
CA ASP A 386 -10.93 8.55 -31.74
C ASP A 386 -11.72 7.32 -31.27
N LEU A 387 -12.63 7.54 -30.34
CA LEU A 387 -13.47 6.48 -29.75
C LEU A 387 -14.91 6.65 -30.18
N SER A 388 -15.50 5.56 -30.64
CA SER A 388 -16.95 5.54 -30.84
C SER A 388 -17.70 5.80 -29.52
N PRO A 389 -18.93 6.35 -29.56
CA PRO A 389 -19.73 6.57 -28.34
C PRO A 389 -19.91 5.28 -27.50
N GLN A 390 -20.04 4.13 -28.16
CA GLN A 390 -20.17 2.85 -27.50
C GLN A 390 -18.87 2.44 -26.79
N ALA A 391 -17.71 2.63 -27.42
CA ALA A 391 -16.40 2.34 -26.81
C ALA A 391 -16.14 3.24 -25.59
N MET A 392 -16.49 4.51 -25.70
CA MET A 392 -16.39 5.46 -24.59
C MET A 392 -17.32 5.04 -23.42
N GLU A 393 -18.57 4.65 -23.70
CA GLU A 393 -19.50 4.15 -22.67
C GLU A 393 -18.93 2.92 -21.96
N GLN A 394 -18.40 1.94 -22.69
CA GLN A 394 -17.76 0.76 -22.09
C GLN A 394 -16.56 1.10 -21.24
N LEU A 395 -15.76 2.06 -21.68
CA LEU A 395 -14.58 2.51 -20.94
C LEU A 395 -14.98 3.19 -19.62
N ILE A 396 -16.00 4.04 -19.64
CA ILE A 396 -16.53 4.71 -18.44
C ILE A 396 -17.09 3.66 -17.47
N LEU A 397 -17.90 2.72 -17.94
CA LEU A 397 -18.46 1.64 -17.11
C LEU A 397 -17.37 0.79 -16.46
N GLY A 398 -16.34 0.41 -17.23
CA GLY A 398 -15.20 -0.36 -16.73
C GLY A 398 -14.37 0.43 -15.70
N THR A 399 -14.24 1.74 -15.88
CA THR A 399 -13.58 2.64 -14.93
C THR A 399 -14.37 2.75 -13.64
N TYR A 400 -15.70 2.98 -13.74
CA TYR A 400 -16.58 3.06 -12.58
C TYR A 400 -16.50 1.79 -11.73
N GLY A 401 -16.58 0.61 -12.35
CA GLY A 401 -16.48 -0.68 -11.64
C GLY A 401 -15.15 -0.88 -10.92
N SER A 402 -14.07 -0.24 -11.35
CA SER A 402 -12.78 -0.27 -10.65
C SER A 402 -12.66 0.75 -9.52
N LEU A 403 -13.44 1.84 -9.57
CA LEU A 403 -13.45 2.89 -8.54
C LEU A 403 -14.40 2.56 -7.38
N ASP A 404 -15.41 1.73 -7.62
CA ASP A 404 -16.39 1.31 -6.60
C ASP A 404 -16.37 -0.22 -6.39
N PRO A 405 -15.25 -0.80 -5.93
CA PRO A 405 -15.19 -2.21 -5.60
C PRO A 405 -15.98 -2.52 -4.33
N LEU A 406 -16.52 -3.73 -4.24
CA LEU A 406 -17.10 -4.24 -3.00
C LEU A 406 -16.03 -4.28 -1.91
N GLN A 407 -16.19 -3.51 -0.86
CA GLN A 407 -15.24 -3.41 0.25
C GLN A 407 -15.77 -4.11 1.49
N ALA A 408 -14.91 -4.89 2.16
CA ALA A 408 -15.17 -5.39 3.49
C ALA A 408 -15.17 -4.24 4.53
N PRO A 409 -15.82 -4.41 5.70
CA PRO A 409 -15.83 -3.37 6.73
C PRO A 409 -14.45 -2.86 7.13
N ALA A 410 -13.45 -3.74 7.18
CA ALA A 410 -12.06 -3.36 7.47
C ALA A 410 -11.43 -2.41 6.44
N ALA A 411 -11.86 -2.48 5.18
CA ALA A 411 -11.33 -1.61 4.12
C ALA A 411 -12.12 -0.30 3.98
N LYS A 412 -13.36 -0.27 4.54
CA LYS A 412 -14.19 0.95 4.57
C LYS A 412 -13.83 1.88 5.73
N GLY A 413 -13.40 1.31 6.84
CA GLY A 413 -13.00 2.03 8.07
C GLY A 413 -11.53 2.34 8.12
#